data_c09b7329e32b4f266475d8609757ed36
#
_entry.id   c09b7329e32b4f266475d8609757ed36
#
_cell.length_a   1.000
_cell.length_b   1.000
_cell.length_c   1.000
_cell.angle_alpha   90.00
_cell.angle_beta   90.00
_cell.angle_gamma   90.00
#
_symmetry.space_group_name_H-M   'P 1'
#
loop_
_entity.id
_entity.type
_entity.pdbx_description
1 polymer ?
#
loop_
_entity_poly.entity_id
_entity_poly.type
_entity_poly.pdbx_seq_one_letter_code
_entity_poly.pdbx_strand_id
1 'polypeptide(L)'
;MNLLSETEQKLKELDLILDDIQFVMCTESEYGSDFIFMNKDTFVKNAGSVNYDNGYGSQEIKNNLTIYTKTHIIYRFEYDGAECWKYVPTIAGLDEFLQDEKNWKEFKFESKDYYKYEEQIPF
;
A
#
# COMPACT_ATOMS: atom_id res chain seq x y z
N MET A 1 3.94 -15.04 9.63
CA MET A 1 3.61 -14.52 8.28
C MET A 1 4.87 -14.39 7.45
N ASN A 2 4.84 -14.90 6.24
CA ASN A 2 5.96 -14.74 5.30
C ASN A 2 5.61 -13.63 4.31
N LEU A 3 6.51 -12.68 4.12
CA LEU A 3 6.24 -11.50 3.28
C LEU A 3 5.97 -11.87 1.82
N LEU A 4 6.69 -12.84 1.26
CA LEU A 4 6.44 -13.26 -0.12
C LEU A 4 5.07 -13.91 -0.27
N SER A 5 4.70 -14.80 0.63
CA SER A 5 3.38 -15.45 0.60
C SER A 5 2.26 -14.44 0.76
N GLU A 6 2.42 -13.46 1.64
CA GLU A 6 1.46 -12.38 1.82
C GLU A 6 1.33 -11.54 0.55
N THR A 7 2.46 -11.26 -0.10
CA THR A 7 2.48 -10.51 -1.35
C THR A 7 1.76 -11.26 -2.47
N GLU A 8 2.06 -12.55 -2.62
CA GLU A 8 1.38 -13.39 -3.62
C GLU A 8 -0.14 -13.44 -3.39
N GLN A 9 -0.55 -13.53 -2.14
CA GLN A 9 -1.97 -13.53 -1.78
C GLN A 9 -2.64 -12.21 -2.16
N LYS A 10 -2.00 -11.08 -1.88
CA LYS A 10 -2.53 -9.76 -2.26
C LYS A 10 -2.63 -9.61 -3.76
N LEU A 11 -1.60 -10.01 -4.49
CA LEU A 11 -1.60 -9.97 -5.95
C LEU A 11 -2.76 -10.80 -6.51
N LYS A 12 -2.97 -12.00 -5.97
CA LYS A 12 -4.06 -12.87 -6.39
C LYS A 12 -5.43 -12.23 -6.17
N GLU A 13 -5.62 -11.55 -5.05
CA GLU A 13 -6.86 -10.81 -4.78
C GLU A 13 -7.13 -9.72 -5.83
N LEU A 14 -6.07 -9.19 -6.44
CA LEU A 14 -6.14 -8.14 -7.45
C LEU A 14 -6.09 -8.70 -8.89
N ASP A 15 -6.18 -10.01 -9.06
CA ASP A 15 -6.02 -10.70 -10.34
C ASP A 15 -4.66 -10.45 -10.99
N LEU A 16 -3.61 -10.36 -10.15
CA LEU A 16 -2.23 -10.15 -10.58
C LEU A 16 -1.35 -11.33 -10.17
N ILE A 17 -0.18 -11.43 -10.82
CA ILE A 17 0.85 -12.41 -10.50
C ILE A 17 2.18 -11.69 -10.25
N LEU A 18 3.18 -12.41 -9.76
CA LEU A 18 4.50 -11.81 -9.47
C LEU A 18 5.10 -11.14 -10.70
N ASP A 19 4.90 -11.70 -11.90
CA ASP A 19 5.44 -11.13 -13.13
C ASP A 19 4.84 -9.77 -13.48
N ASP A 20 3.71 -9.40 -12.89
CA ASP A 20 3.12 -8.06 -13.07
C ASP A 20 3.85 -6.98 -12.30
N ILE A 21 4.72 -7.34 -11.37
CA ILE A 21 5.53 -6.37 -10.63
C ILE A 21 6.54 -5.71 -11.57
N GLN A 22 6.42 -4.41 -11.74
CA GLN A 22 7.34 -3.63 -12.56
C GLN A 22 8.60 -3.27 -11.77
N PHE A 23 8.42 -2.81 -10.54
CA PHE A 23 9.50 -2.55 -9.60
C PHE A 23 8.94 -2.38 -8.20
N VAL A 24 9.84 -2.39 -7.22
CA VAL A 24 9.50 -2.16 -5.82
C VAL A 24 10.36 -0.99 -5.32
N MET A 25 9.79 -0.15 -4.51
CA MET A 25 10.46 1.05 -4.01
C MET A 25 10.30 1.16 -2.49
N CYS A 26 11.32 1.69 -1.85
CA CYS A 26 11.25 2.13 -0.46
C CYS A 26 12.21 3.29 -0.27
N THR A 27 12.26 3.85 0.92
CA THR A 27 13.30 4.81 1.27
C THR A 27 14.28 4.15 2.22
N GLU A 28 15.53 4.64 2.24
CA GLU A 28 16.57 4.08 3.09
C GLU A 28 16.25 4.26 4.58
N SER A 29 15.65 5.40 4.93
CA SER A 29 15.19 5.67 6.30
C SER A 29 13.73 6.10 6.30
N GLU A 30 13.07 5.98 7.45
CA GLU A 30 11.66 6.31 7.60
C GLU A 30 11.33 7.74 7.21
N TYR A 31 12.25 8.66 7.48
CA TYR A 31 12.06 10.09 7.19
C TYR A 31 12.91 10.57 6.03
N GLY A 32 13.63 9.66 5.37
CA GLY A 32 14.49 9.99 4.25
C GLY A 32 13.72 10.15 2.95
N SER A 33 14.32 10.93 2.04
CA SER A 33 13.79 11.15 0.70
C SER A 33 14.59 10.39 -0.38
N ASP A 34 15.61 9.65 0.02
CA ASP A 34 16.43 8.88 -0.90
C ASP A 34 15.76 7.57 -1.24
N PHE A 35 15.23 7.48 -2.46
CA PHE A 35 14.51 6.29 -2.91
C PHE A 35 15.47 5.17 -3.27
N ILE A 36 15.08 3.96 -2.87
CA ILE A 36 15.76 2.71 -3.24
C ILE A 36 14.81 1.94 -4.12
N PHE A 37 15.29 1.52 -5.29
CA PHE A 37 14.51 0.75 -6.25
C PHE A 37 15.03 -0.68 -6.33
N MET A 38 14.12 -1.64 -6.35
CA MET A 38 14.42 -3.06 -6.52
C MET A 38 13.65 -3.58 -7.73
N ASN A 39 14.29 -4.44 -8.51
CA ASN A 39 13.55 -5.19 -9.52
C ASN A 39 12.76 -6.32 -8.83
N LYS A 40 11.86 -6.94 -9.60
CA LYS A 40 11.00 -8.03 -9.12
C LYS A 40 11.82 -9.17 -8.51
N ASP A 41 12.86 -9.61 -9.18
CA ASP A 41 13.65 -10.78 -8.75
C ASP A 41 14.36 -10.52 -7.42
N THR A 42 14.92 -9.35 -7.24
CA THR A 42 15.55 -8.96 -5.98
C THR A 42 14.53 -8.91 -4.86
N PHE A 43 13.36 -8.33 -5.12
CA PHE A 43 12.29 -8.26 -4.13
C PHE A 43 11.82 -9.66 -3.72
N VAL A 44 11.55 -10.53 -4.69
CA VAL A 44 11.07 -11.90 -4.44
C VAL A 44 12.06 -12.68 -3.59
N LYS A 45 13.34 -12.57 -3.93
CA LYS A 45 14.41 -13.25 -3.16
C LYS A 45 14.43 -12.77 -1.71
N ASN A 46 14.39 -11.46 -1.50
CA ASN A 46 14.42 -10.89 -0.16
C ASN A 46 13.15 -11.20 0.62
N ALA A 47 11.99 -11.04 0.00
CA ALA A 47 10.70 -11.26 0.65
C ALA A 47 10.51 -12.72 1.08
N GLY A 48 11.05 -13.66 0.33
CA GLY A 48 10.96 -15.08 0.65
C GLY A 48 11.66 -15.47 1.95
N SER A 49 12.63 -14.68 2.41
CA SER A 49 13.35 -14.92 3.66
C SER A 49 12.82 -14.10 4.83
N VAL A 50 11.79 -13.29 4.64
CA VAL A 50 11.23 -12.41 5.68
C VAL A 50 10.01 -13.07 6.31
N ASN A 51 10.16 -13.50 7.57
CA ASN A 51 9.06 -14.00 8.38
C ASN A 51 8.85 -13.02 9.53
N TYR A 52 7.60 -12.65 9.79
CA TYR A 52 7.30 -11.61 10.77
C TYR A 52 5.92 -11.84 11.39
N ASP A 53 5.66 -11.14 12.50
CA ASP A 53 4.36 -11.12 13.16
C ASP A 53 3.58 -9.89 12.68
N ASN A 54 2.47 -10.12 11.98
CA ASN A 54 1.68 -9.03 11.39
C ASN A 54 0.56 -8.52 12.31
N GLY A 55 0.45 -9.01 13.52
CA GLY A 55 -0.66 -8.69 14.42
C GLY A 55 -0.29 -8.05 15.75
N TYR A 56 0.96 -8.10 16.14
CA TYR A 56 1.39 -7.69 17.48
C TYR A 56 2.69 -6.91 17.47
N GLY A 57 2.81 -5.98 18.40
CA GLY A 57 4.03 -5.22 18.60
C GLY A 57 4.16 -4.05 17.64
N SER A 58 5.40 -3.65 17.39
CA SER A 58 5.71 -2.58 16.45
C SER A 58 5.77 -3.13 15.03
N GLN A 59 5.64 -2.23 14.05
CA GLN A 59 5.73 -2.58 12.63
C GLN A 59 7.11 -3.17 12.33
N GLU A 60 7.14 -4.34 11.70
CA GLU A 60 8.37 -5.04 11.35
C GLU A 60 8.77 -4.85 9.89
N ILE A 61 7.78 -4.69 9.00
CA ILE A 61 8.05 -4.43 7.59
C ILE A 61 8.12 -2.93 7.35
N LYS A 62 9.07 -2.50 6.51
CA LYS A 62 9.29 -1.11 6.20
C LYS A 62 7.99 -0.43 5.72
N ASN A 63 7.55 0.63 6.41
CA ASN A 63 6.24 1.24 6.19
C ASN A 63 6.09 1.95 4.85
N ASN A 64 7.20 2.24 4.16
CA ASN A 64 7.18 2.88 2.85
C ASN A 64 7.50 1.92 1.70
N LEU A 65 7.50 0.61 1.98
CA LEU A 65 7.69 -0.40 0.96
C LEU A 65 6.48 -0.40 0.02
N THR A 66 6.73 -0.21 -1.27
CA THR A 66 5.68 -0.01 -2.26
C THR A 66 5.97 -0.80 -3.52
N ILE A 67 4.98 -1.55 -3.98
CA ILE A 67 5.06 -2.36 -5.19
C ILE A 67 4.29 -1.66 -6.30
N TYR A 68 4.90 -1.52 -7.46
CA TYR A 68 4.31 -0.88 -8.63
C TYR A 68 4.01 -1.92 -9.69
N THR A 69 2.75 -1.99 -10.10
CA THR A 69 2.32 -2.74 -11.28
C THR A 69 1.72 -1.76 -12.29
N LYS A 70 1.38 -2.21 -13.47
CA LYS A 70 0.74 -1.35 -14.47
C LYS A 70 -0.59 -0.78 -13.97
N THR A 71 -1.36 -1.57 -13.22
CA THR A 71 -2.73 -1.23 -12.85
C THR A 71 -2.92 -0.87 -11.38
N HIS A 72 -1.95 -1.23 -10.53
CA HIS A 72 -2.07 -1.04 -9.08
C HIS A 72 -0.76 -0.59 -8.47
N ILE A 73 -0.87 0.27 -7.45
CA ILE A 73 0.21 0.62 -6.53
C ILE A 73 -0.14 -0.03 -5.21
N ILE A 74 0.72 -0.92 -4.74
CA ILE A 74 0.47 -1.74 -3.55
C ILE A 74 1.48 -1.31 -2.49
N TYR A 75 0.98 -0.89 -1.32
CA TYR A 75 1.81 -0.28 -0.30
C TYR A 75 1.55 -0.89 1.08
N ARG A 76 2.53 -0.75 1.98
CA ARG A 76 2.39 -1.21 3.35
C ARG A 76 1.52 -0.25 4.16
N PHE A 77 0.69 -0.83 5.01
CA PHE A 77 -0.18 -0.12 5.93
C PHE A 77 -0.08 -0.78 7.29
N GLU A 78 -0.04 0.05 8.34
CA GLU A 78 0.01 -0.42 9.71
C GLU A 78 -1.03 0.32 10.54
N TYR A 79 -1.71 -0.42 11.42
CA TYR A 79 -2.61 0.15 12.41
C TYR A 79 -2.48 -0.65 13.69
N ASP A 80 -2.03 0.01 14.76
CA ASP A 80 -1.90 -0.56 16.09
C ASP A 80 -1.11 -1.88 16.13
N GLY A 81 -0.01 -1.91 15.37
CA GLY A 81 0.87 -3.08 15.27
C GLY A 81 0.46 -4.10 14.23
N ALA A 82 -0.78 -4.06 13.73
CA ALA A 82 -1.22 -4.92 12.65
C ALA A 82 -0.82 -4.29 11.31
N GLU A 83 -0.13 -5.04 10.48
CA GLU A 83 0.32 -4.54 9.19
C GLU A 83 -0.12 -5.43 8.04
N CYS A 84 -0.32 -4.81 6.88
CA CYS A 84 -0.81 -5.51 5.69
C CYS A 84 -0.49 -4.73 4.42
N TRP A 85 -0.77 -5.36 3.28
CA TRP A 85 -0.76 -4.67 1.99
C TRP A 85 -2.11 -4.01 1.74
N LYS A 86 -2.08 -2.74 1.30
CA LYS A 86 -3.22 -2.04 0.73
C LYS A 86 -2.86 -1.59 -0.68
N TYR A 87 -3.83 -1.08 -1.43
CA TYR A 87 -3.55 -0.67 -2.79
C TYR A 87 -4.38 0.54 -3.20
N VAL A 88 -3.90 1.24 -4.22
CA VAL A 88 -4.65 2.21 -5.00
C VAL A 88 -4.48 1.86 -6.48
N PRO A 89 -5.50 2.07 -7.32
CA PRO A 89 -5.34 1.83 -8.75
C PRO A 89 -4.51 2.94 -9.38
N THR A 90 -3.80 2.60 -10.45
CA THR A 90 -3.12 3.58 -11.29
C THR A 90 -4.10 4.19 -12.29
N ILE A 91 -3.67 5.20 -13.05
CA ILE A 91 -4.48 5.74 -14.14
C ILE A 91 -4.85 4.63 -15.13
N ALA A 92 -3.89 3.76 -15.47
CA ALA A 92 -4.14 2.64 -16.37
C ALA A 92 -5.16 1.66 -15.79
N GLY A 93 -5.14 1.43 -14.47
CA GLY A 93 -6.10 0.56 -13.79
C GLY A 93 -7.49 1.15 -13.70
N LEU A 94 -7.62 2.45 -13.88
CA LEU A 94 -8.91 3.16 -13.84
C LEU A 94 -9.40 3.59 -15.21
N ASP A 95 -8.71 3.27 -16.29
CA ASP A 95 -8.96 3.84 -17.61
C ASP A 95 -10.43 3.78 -18.03
N GLU A 96 -11.04 2.60 -17.99
CA GLU A 96 -12.46 2.44 -18.33
C GLU A 96 -13.38 3.19 -17.36
N PHE A 97 -13.05 3.16 -16.09
CA PHE A 97 -13.82 3.84 -15.06
C PHE A 97 -13.80 5.36 -15.25
N LEU A 98 -12.64 5.92 -15.58
CA LEU A 98 -12.47 7.37 -15.75
C LEU A 98 -13.16 7.90 -17.01
N GLN A 99 -13.41 7.06 -18.01
CA GLN A 99 -14.08 7.46 -19.24
C GLN A 99 -15.60 7.60 -19.09
N ASP A 100 -16.17 7.01 -18.04
CA ASP A 100 -17.62 7.09 -17.78
C ASP A 100 -17.93 8.27 -16.85
N GLU A 101 -18.59 9.27 -17.39
CA GLU A 101 -18.98 10.49 -16.63
C GLU A 101 -19.80 10.16 -15.38
N LYS A 102 -20.57 9.08 -15.40
CA LYS A 102 -21.40 8.67 -14.24
C LYS A 102 -20.59 8.31 -13.02
N ASN A 103 -19.31 7.97 -13.20
CA ASN A 103 -18.42 7.61 -12.11
C ASN A 103 -17.81 8.84 -11.41
N TRP A 104 -17.92 10.00 -12.03
CA TRP A 104 -17.41 11.24 -11.46
C TRP A 104 -18.44 11.82 -10.51
N LYS A 105 -18.04 12.07 -9.27
CA LYS A 105 -18.91 12.64 -8.24
C LYS A 105 -18.18 13.75 -7.52
N GLU A 106 -18.94 14.81 -7.19
CA GLU A 106 -18.42 15.87 -6.35
C GLU A 106 -18.32 15.36 -4.91
N PHE A 107 -17.16 15.55 -4.30
CA PHE A 107 -16.95 15.29 -2.89
C PHE A 107 -16.48 16.58 -2.22
N LYS A 108 -17.22 17.01 -1.22
CA LYS A 108 -16.88 18.22 -0.47
C LYS A 108 -16.19 17.84 0.83
N PHE A 109 -14.98 18.36 1.01
CA PHE A 109 -14.30 18.26 2.29
C PHE A 109 -14.87 19.32 3.22
N GLU A 110 -15.61 18.87 4.22
CA GLU A 110 -16.13 19.78 5.25
C GLU A 110 -15.17 19.73 6.44
N SER A 111 -14.36 20.76 6.59
CA SER A 111 -13.44 20.87 7.72
C SER A 111 -14.17 20.80 9.07
N LYS A 112 -15.44 21.16 9.08
CA LYS A 112 -16.32 21.06 10.25
C LYS A 112 -16.44 19.63 10.78
N ASP A 113 -16.33 18.62 9.94
CA ASP A 113 -16.47 17.22 10.36
C ASP A 113 -15.27 16.76 11.19
N TYR A 114 -14.09 17.31 10.93
CA TYR A 114 -12.92 17.08 11.76
C TYR A 114 -13.03 17.78 13.10
N TYR A 115 -13.51 19.02 13.11
CA TYR A 115 -13.61 19.83 14.32
C TYR A 115 -14.77 19.43 15.23
N LYS A 116 -15.83 18.86 14.68
CA LYS A 116 -16.94 18.35 15.48
C LYS A 116 -16.48 17.31 16.51
N TYR A 117 -15.55 16.45 16.11
CA TYR A 117 -15.04 15.45 17.05
C TYR A 117 -14.25 16.10 18.17
N GLU A 118 -13.41 17.06 17.83
CA GLU A 118 -12.61 17.80 18.82
C GLU A 118 -13.49 18.62 19.76
N GLU A 119 -14.54 19.25 19.27
CA GLU A 119 -15.50 20.02 20.05
C GLU A 119 -16.26 19.14 21.06
N GLN A 120 -16.41 17.87 20.78
CA GLN A 120 -17.09 16.92 21.66
C GLN A 120 -16.21 16.35 22.76
N ILE A 121 -14.92 16.58 22.69
CA ILE A 121 -13.98 16.11 23.71
C ILE A 121 -13.83 17.21 24.75
N PRO A 122 -14.23 16.96 26.00
CA PRO A 122 -14.02 17.94 27.07
C PRO A 122 -12.52 17.99 27.42
N PHE A 123 -11.95 19.12 27.26
CA PHE A 123 -10.58 19.39 27.69
C PHE A 123 -10.56 20.06 29.07
#